data_4775e8fa436f78170510e75aa16a5f82
#
_entry.id   4775e8fa436f78170510e75aa16a5f82
#
_cell.length_a   1.000
_cell.length_b   1.000
_cell.length_c   1.000
_cell.angle_alpha   90.00
_cell.angle_beta   90.00
_cell.angle_gamma   90.00
#
_symmetry.space_group_name_H-M   'P 1'
#
loop_
_entity.id
_entity.type
_entity.pdbx_description
1 polymer ?
#
loop_
_entity_poly.entity_id
_entity_poly.type
_entity_poly.pdbx_seq_one_letter_code
_entity_poly.pdbx_strand_id
1 'polypeptide(L)'
;MARELKGKVAVVTGAASGIGWASTEAMLAAGAHVVMIDRDGAAMEALCSKHKALIPLVIDLLDPKDCGTLVPKVLEKTGQIDILHANAGTYVGGDLIDADTAAIDRMLNLNVNVVMKNLHDVLPHMIERRTGDIIVTSSLAAHFPTPWEPVYASSKWAINCFVQTVRRQVFKHGIRVGSISPGPVISALLADWPPEKLKEARESGSLLEASEVANVVMFMLTRPRGMTIRDVVMLPTNFDL
;
A
#
# COMPACT_ATOMS: atom_id res chain seq x y z
N MET A 1 20.90 2.50 -12.48
CA MET A 1 20.21 1.34 -11.87
C MET A 1 19.68 0.47 -13.00
N ALA A 2 19.88 -0.85 -12.93
CA ALA A 2 19.32 -1.77 -13.90
C ALA A 2 17.78 -1.67 -13.86
N ARG A 3 17.13 -1.80 -15.03
CA ARG A 3 15.65 -1.82 -15.12
C ARG A 3 15.11 -3.16 -14.60
N GLU A 4 15.12 -3.32 -13.29
CA GLU A 4 14.83 -4.60 -12.59
C GLU A 4 13.39 -5.07 -12.73
N LEU A 5 12.46 -4.14 -13.06
CA LEU A 5 11.04 -4.44 -13.28
C LEU A 5 10.62 -4.28 -14.75
N LYS A 6 11.57 -4.30 -15.70
CA LYS A 6 11.25 -4.18 -17.13
C LYS A 6 10.26 -5.27 -17.58
N GLY A 7 9.17 -4.83 -18.20
CA GLY A 7 8.10 -5.70 -18.72
C GLY A 7 7.14 -6.23 -17.66
N LYS A 8 7.29 -5.81 -16.40
CA LYS A 8 6.35 -6.12 -15.32
C LYS A 8 5.19 -5.13 -15.31
N VAL A 9 4.02 -5.62 -14.96
CA VAL A 9 2.83 -4.81 -14.69
C VAL A 9 2.64 -4.75 -13.18
N ALA A 10 2.70 -3.54 -12.63
CA ALA A 10 2.47 -3.27 -11.22
C ALA A 10 1.15 -2.51 -11.03
N VAL A 11 0.36 -2.93 -10.07
CA VAL A 11 -0.87 -2.27 -9.63
C VAL A 11 -0.62 -1.65 -8.27
N VAL A 12 -0.88 -0.35 -8.12
CA VAL A 12 -0.71 0.38 -6.86
C VAL A 12 -2.04 1.01 -6.48
N THR A 13 -2.56 0.70 -5.29
CA THR A 13 -3.77 1.33 -4.76
C THR A 13 -3.43 2.53 -3.87
N GLY A 14 -4.26 3.58 -3.88
CA GLY A 14 -3.94 4.86 -3.23
C GLY A 14 -2.75 5.53 -3.91
N ALA A 15 -2.68 5.44 -5.24
CA ALA A 15 -1.49 5.80 -6.02
C ALA A 15 -1.34 7.31 -6.28
N ALA A 16 -2.37 8.11 -5.96
CA ALA A 16 -2.34 9.55 -6.26
C ALA A 16 -1.50 10.38 -5.27
N SER A 17 -1.06 9.81 -4.14
CA SER A 17 -0.33 10.55 -3.11
C SER A 17 0.54 9.67 -2.21
N GLY A 18 1.38 10.31 -1.40
CA GLY A 18 2.15 9.69 -0.32
C GLY A 18 2.97 8.48 -0.76
N ILE A 19 2.91 7.41 0.04
CA ILE A 19 3.64 6.15 -0.22
C ILE A 19 3.23 5.53 -1.57
N GLY A 20 1.93 5.60 -1.92
CA GLY A 20 1.43 5.05 -3.19
C GLY A 20 2.06 5.74 -4.39
N TRP A 21 2.11 7.07 -4.39
CA TRP A 21 2.78 7.82 -5.46
C TRP A 21 4.29 7.57 -5.49
N ALA A 22 4.98 7.65 -4.36
CA ALA A 22 6.42 7.38 -4.30
C ALA A 22 6.78 5.97 -4.80
N SER A 23 5.96 4.96 -4.44
CA SER A 23 6.12 3.59 -4.94
C SER A 23 5.86 3.49 -6.45
N THR A 24 4.87 4.22 -6.96
CA THR A 24 4.57 4.32 -8.39
C THR A 24 5.76 4.87 -9.16
N GLU A 25 6.35 5.99 -8.70
CA GLU A 25 7.54 6.59 -9.32
C GLU A 25 8.74 5.62 -9.30
N ALA A 26 8.98 4.97 -8.17
CA ALA A 26 10.09 4.02 -8.03
C ALA A 26 9.94 2.80 -8.97
N MET A 27 8.74 2.22 -9.05
CA MET A 27 8.46 1.10 -9.96
C MET A 27 8.54 1.52 -11.43
N LEU A 28 8.06 2.72 -11.78
CA LEU A 28 8.18 3.29 -13.11
C LEU A 28 9.65 3.50 -13.50
N ALA A 29 10.46 4.07 -12.61
CA ALA A 29 11.90 4.25 -12.82
C ALA A 29 12.64 2.92 -13.04
N ALA A 30 12.17 1.84 -12.36
CA ALA A 30 12.67 0.48 -12.56
C ALA A 30 12.18 -0.19 -13.85
N GLY A 31 11.33 0.47 -14.64
CA GLY A 31 10.88 0.02 -15.96
C GLY A 31 9.59 -0.78 -15.97
N ALA A 32 8.81 -0.76 -14.89
CA ALA A 32 7.47 -1.34 -14.86
C ALA A 32 6.46 -0.49 -15.64
N HIS A 33 5.40 -1.13 -16.13
CA HIS A 33 4.15 -0.47 -16.46
C HIS A 33 3.32 -0.40 -15.19
N VAL A 34 2.94 0.80 -14.75
CA VAL A 34 2.25 0.97 -13.48
C VAL A 34 0.79 1.38 -13.71
N VAL A 35 -0.12 0.56 -13.20
CA VAL A 35 -1.55 0.86 -13.13
C VAL A 35 -1.83 1.53 -11.78
N MET A 36 -2.23 2.78 -11.85
CA MET A 36 -2.58 3.60 -10.70
C MET A 36 -4.06 3.45 -10.38
N ILE A 37 -4.38 3.06 -9.15
CA ILE A 37 -5.75 2.95 -8.65
C ILE A 37 -5.94 4.01 -7.57
N ASP A 38 -6.84 4.94 -7.81
CA ASP A 38 -7.25 5.95 -6.83
C ASP A 38 -8.65 6.45 -7.18
N ARG A 39 -9.32 7.05 -6.20
CA ARG A 39 -10.59 7.74 -6.41
C ARG A 39 -10.41 9.17 -6.93
N ASP A 40 -9.23 9.76 -6.71
CA ASP A 40 -8.89 11.12 -7.16
C ASP A 40 -8.40 11.11 -8.61
N GLY A 41 -9.36 11.11 -9.54
CA GLY A 41 -9.07 11.12 -10.96
C GLY A 41 -8.30 12.35 -11.42
N ALA A 42 -8.57 13.53 -10.84
CA ALA A 42 -7.88 14.77 -11.20
C ALA A 42 -6.41 14.74 -10.80
N ALA A 43 -6.10 14.28 -9.58
CA ALA A 43 -4.72 14.11 -9.15
C ALA A 43 -3.98 13.10 -10.02
N MET A 44 -4.61 11.96 -10.35
CA MET A 44 -4.00 10.95 -11.23
C MET A 44 -3.74 11.49 -12.64
N GLU A 45 -4.68 12.25 -13.23
CA GLU A 45 -4.51 12.84 -14.56
C GLU A 45 -3.33 13.80 -14.58
N ALA A 46 -3.19 14.65 -13.57
CA ALA A 46 -2.06 15.58 -13.44
C ALA A 46 -0.70 14.85 -13.36
N LEU A 47 -0.64 13.69 -12.71
CA LEU A 47 0.55 12.87 -12.60
C LEU A 47 0.85 12.11 -13.91
N CYS A 48 -0.18 11.53 -14.54
CA CYS A 48 -0.05 10.78 -15.78
C CYS A 48 0.34 11.65 -16.98
N SER A 49 0.00 12.94 -16.98
CA SER A 49 0.38 13.87 -18.06
C SER A 49 1.90 13.93 -18.27
N LYS A 50 2.67 13.63 -17.23
CA LYS A 50 4.15 13.65 -17.24
C LYS A 50 4.79 12.30 -17.60
N HIS A 51 4.04 11.20 -17.58
CA HIS A 51 4.59 9.84 -17.66
C HIS A 51 3.70 8.90 -18.49
N LYS A 52 4.06 8.66 -19.75
CA LYS A 52 3.28 7.83 -20.71
C LYS A 52 3.14 6.35 -20.32
N ALA A 53 3.96 5.84 -19.41
CA ALA A 53 3.91 4.44 -18.96
C ALA A 53 3.00 4.23 -17.73
N LEU A 54 2.34 5.29 -17.26
CA LEU A 54 1.32 5.21 -16.21
C LEU A 54 -0.06 4.97 -16.85
N ILE A 55 -0.84 4.12 -16.19
CA ILE A 55 -2.21 3.78 -16.61
C ILE A 55 -3.15 4.13 -15.46
N PRO A 56 -3.87 5.26 -15.52
CA PRO A 56 -4.79 5.63 -14.46
C PRO A 56 -6.10 4.83 -14.60
N LEU A 57 -6.60 4.33 -13.48
CA LEU A 57 -7.93 3.76 -13.31
C LEU A 57 -8.60 4.40 -12.10
N VAL A 58 -9.59 5.24 -12.34
CA VAL A 58 -10.39 5.83 -11.27
C VAL A 58 -11.31 4.75 -10.72
N ILE A 59 -11.06 4.37 -9.46
CA ILE A 59 -11.83 3.34 -8.74
C ILE A 59 -12.02 3.80 -7.30
N ASP A 60 -13.27 3.90 -6.86
CA ASP A 60 -13.55 4.03 -5.43
C ASP A 60 -13.57 2.65 -4.78
N LEU A 61 -12.52 2.35 -4.05
CA LEU A 61 -12.38 1.07 -3.35
C LEU A 61 -13.40 0.86 -2.22
N LEU A 62 -14.06 1.93 -1.76
CA LEU A 62 -15.13 1.86 -0.77
C LEU A 62 -16.49 1.52 -1.39
N ASP A 63 -16.68 1.73 -2.70
CA ASP A 63 -17.83 1.20 -3.43
C ASP A 63 -17.58 -0.29 -3.77
N PRO A 64 -18.38 -1.23 -3.23
CA PRO A 64 -18.16 -2.65 -3.47
C PRO A 64 -18.25 -3.06 -4.94
N LYS A 65 -19.08 -2.37 -5.74
CA LYS A 65 -19.23 -2.66 -7.17
C LYS A 65 -18.01 -2.19 -7.93
N ASP A 66 -17.52 -0.99 -7.63
CA ASP A 66 -16.35 -0.43 -8.31
C ASP A 66 -15.07 -1.16 -7.89
N CYS A 67 -14.89 -1.45 -6.59
CA CYS A 67 -13.78 -2.24 -6.07
C CYS A 67 -13.64 -3.60 -6.79
N GLY A 68 -14.74 -4.32 -7.02
CA GLY A 68 -14.75 -5.60 -7.74
C GLY A 68 -14.34 -5.49 -9.22
N THR A 69 -14.28 -4.29 -9.78
CA THR A 69 -13.83 -4.08 -11.17
C THR A 69 -12.31 -3.95 -11.31
N LEU A 70 -11.55 -3.82 -10.21
CA LEU A 70 -10.12 -3.55 -10.23
C LEU A 70 -9.36 -4.56 -11.09
N VAL A 71 -9.38 -5.83 -10.71
CA VAL A 71 -8.62 -6.88 -11.42
C VAL A 71 -9.09 -7.05 -12.87
N PRO A 72 -10.40 -7.16 -13.18
CA PRO A 72 -10.87 -7.22 -14.55
C PRO A 72 -10.41 -6.04 -15.43
N LYS A 73 -10.55 -4.79 -14.95
CA LYS A 73 -10.13 -3.60 -15.70
C LYS A 73 -8.62 -3.56 -15.94
N VAL A 74 -7.82 -3.99 -14.96
CA VAL A 74 -6.36 -4.07 -15.14
C VAL A 74 -6.01 -5.10 -16.18
N LEU A 75 -6.56 -6.30 -16.10
CA LEU A 75 -6.29 -7.39 -17.06
C LEU A 75 -6.75 -7.02 -18.48
N GLU A 76 -7.87 -6.35 -18.64
CA GLU A 76 -8.34 -5.84 -19.94
C GLU A 76 -7.31 -4.90 -20.58
N LYS A 77 -6.69 -4.02 -19.77
CA LYS A 77 -5.73 -3.03 -20.29
C LYS A 77 -4.31 -3.56 -20.50
N THR A 78 -3.90 -4.54 -19.70
CA THR A 78 -2.48 -4.95 -19.63
C THR A 78 -2.23 -6.41 -19.91
N GLY A 79 -3.26 -7.24 -19.88
CA GLY A 79 -3.18 -8.68 -20.05
C GLY A 79 -2.54 -9.44 -18.88
N GLN A 80 -1.92 -8.74 -17.91
CA GLN A 80 -1.24 -9.39 -16.79
C GLN A 80 -1.16 -8.49 -15.55
N ILE A 81 -0.95 -9.12 -14.39
CA ILE A 81 -0.60 -8.45 -13.13
C ILE A 81 0.57 -9.23 -12.53
N ASP A 82 1.73 -8.60 -12.40
CA ASP A 82 2.92 -9.19 -11.79
C ASP A 82 3.10 -8.75 -10.34
N ILE A 83 2.69 -7.52 -10.03
CA ILE A 83 2.87 -6.90 -8.71
C ILE A 83 1.55 -6.25 -8.30
N LEU A 84 1.13 -6.50 -7.06
CA LEU A 84 0.09 -5.74 -6.37
C LEU A 84 0.69 -5.07 -5.14
N HIS A 85 0.72 -3.74 -5.13
CA HIS A 85 0.97 -2.96 -3.93
C HIS A 85 -0.37 -2.47 -3.35
N ALA A 86 -0.92 -3.22 -2.41
CA ALA A 86 -2.14 -2.87 -1.68
C ALA A 86 -1.78 -1.82 -0.60
N ASN A 87 -1.84 -0.54 -1.00
CA ASN A 87 -1.37 0.57 -0.20
C ASN A 87 -2.50 1.51 0.27
N ALA A 88 -3.62 1.59 -0.44
CA ALA A 88 -4.74 2.43 -0.04
C ALA A 88 -5.17 2.18 1.40
N GLY A 89 -5.32 3.25 2.15
CA GLY A 89 -5.72 3.20 3.55
C GLY A 89 -6.14 4.56 4.07
N THR A 90 -6.78 4.56 5.23
CA THR A 90 -7.16 5.77 5.95
C THR A 90 -6.91 5.60 7.45
N TYR A 91 -7.06 6.68 8.18
CA TYR A 91 -6.71 6.76 9.60
C TYR A 91 -7.90 7.28 10.42
N VAL A 92 -8.09 6.67 11.58
CA VAL A 92 -8.97 7.18 12.65
C VAL A 92 -8.18 7.05 13.94
N GLY A 93 -7.81 8.18 14.51
CA GLY A 93 -7.09 8.27 15.78
C GLY A 93 -7.96 8.88 16.88
N GLY A 94 -7.36 9.08 18.05
CA GLY A 94 -8.01 9.60 19.24
C GLY A 94 -8.63 8.52 20.13
N ASP A 95 -9.26 8.97 21.21
CA ASP A 95 -9.90 8.10 22.17
C ASP A 95 -11.12 7.39 21.55
N LEU A 96 -11.30 6.12 21.88
CA LEU A 96 -12.38 5.32 21.32
C LEU A 96 -13.77 5.90 21.60
N ILE A 97 -13.94 6.54 22.74
CA ILE A 97 -15.23 7.12 23.17
C ILE A 97 -15.67 8.28 22.27
N ASP A 98 -14.70 8.97 21.65
CA ASP A 98 -14.96 10.15 20.81
C ASP A 98 -14.98 9.80 19.31
N ALA A 99 -14.70 8.54 18.96
CA ALA A 99 -14.60 8.12 17.56
C ALA A 99 -15.97 8.10 16.86
N ASP A 100 -16.03 8.70 15.66
CA ASP A 100 -17.20 8.57 14.78
C ASP A 100 -17.32 7.13 14.26
N THR A 101 -18.43 6.46 14.58
CA THR A 101 -18.67 5.08 14.20
C THR A 101 -18.70 4.88 12.68
N ALA A 102 -19.20 5.86 11.91
CA ALA A 102 -19.16 5.79 10.45
C ALA A 102 -17.72 5.91 9.90
N ALA A 103 -16.84 6.65 10.56
CA ALA A 103 -15.41 6.69 10.23
C ALA A 103 -14.72 5.36 10.58
N ILE A 104 -15.09 4.72 11.70
CA ILE A 104 -14.63 3.36 12.05
C ILE A 104 -14.98 2.38 10.93
N ASP A 105 -16.24 2.33 10.51
CA ASP A 105 -16.71 1.43 9.45
C ASP A 105 -15.97 1.68 8.14
N ARG A 106 -15.83 2.94 7.73
CA ARG A 106 -15.09 3.30 6.50
C ARG A 106 -13.63 2.87 6.57
N MET A 107 -12.96 3.08 7.72
CA MET A 107 -11.56 2.70 7.89
C MET A 107 -11.39 1.19 7.88
N LEU A 108 -12.18 0.43 8.64
CA LEU A 108 -12.12 -1.04 8.66
C LEU A 108 -12.43 -1.61 7.26
N ASN A 109 -13.38 -1.03 6.55
CA ASN A 109 -13.68 -1.46 5.20
C ASN A 109 -12.48 -1.22 4.26
N LEU A 110 -11.88 -0.02 4.26
CA LEU A 110 -10.75 0.27 3.38
C LEU A 110 -9.48 -0.48 3.79
N ASN A 111 -9.11 -0.42 5.08
CA ASN A 111 -7.83 -0.95 5.54
C ASN A 111 -7.81 -2.49 5.63
N VAL A 112 -8.96 -3.13 5.78
CA VAL A 112 -9.05 -4.58 6.00
C VAL A 112 -9.81 -5.28 4.88
N ASN A 113 -11.11 -5.00 4.72
CA ASN A 113 -11.95 -5.74 3.78
C ASN A 113 -11.51 -5.57 2.34
N VAL A 114 -11.20 -4.34 1.91
CA VAL A 114 -10.72 -4.03 0.56
C VAL A 114 -9.41 -4.75 0.27
N VAL A 115 -8.47 -4.74 1.21
CA VAL A 115 -7.19 -5.46 1.04
C VAL A 115 -7.43 -6.95 0.86
N MET A 116 -8.30 -7.55 1.70
CA MET A 116 -8.65 -8.97 1.57
C MET A 116 -9.28 -9.31 0.22
N LYS A 117 -10.22 -8.47 -0.25
CA LYS A 117 -10.88 -8.63 -1.56
C LYS A 117 -9.89 -8.49 -2.72
N ASN A 118 -9.06 -7.46 -2.70
CA ASN A 118 -8.08 -7.25 -3.78
C ASN A 118 -7.08 -8.42 -3.88
N LEU A 119 -6.64 -8.98 -2.75
CA LEU A 119 -5.81 -10.17 -2.75
C LEU A 119 -6.58 -11.39 -3.25
N HIS A 120 -7.82 -11.60 -2.79
CA HIS A 120 -8.69 -12.67 -3.27
C HIS A 120 -8.83 -12.64 -4.79
N ASP A 121 -9.09 -11.46 -5.36
CA ASP A 121 -9.39 -11.32 -6.78
C ASP A 121 -8.15 -11.46 -7.69
N VAL A 122 -6.95 -11.04 -7.21
CA VAL A 122 -5.72 -11.14 -8.00
C VAL A 122 -5.06 -12.51 -7.92
N LEU A 123 -5.24 -13.24 -6.83
CA LEU A 123 -4.56 -14.52 -6.58
C LEU A 123 -4.85 -15.59 -7.64
N PRO A 124 -6.08 -15.81 -8.15
CA PRO A 124 -6.32 -16.80 -9.20
C PRO A 124 -5.43 -16.58 -10.43
N HIS A 125 -5.31 -15.32 -10.91
CA HIS A 125 -4.46 -14.95 -12.03
C HIS A 125 -2.97 -15.22 -11.75
N MET A 126 -2.48 -14.86 -10.56
CA MET A 126 -1.09 -15.10 -10.18
C MET A 126 -0.79 -16.60 -10.00
N ILE A 127 -1.75 -17.37 -9.45
CA ILE A 127 -1.62 -18.83 -9.26
C ILE A 127 -1.52 -19.55 -10.61
N GLU A 128 -2.38 -19.21 -11.56
CA GLU A 128 -2.35 -19.76 -12.91
C GLU A 128 -1.00 -19.52 -13.60
N ARG A 129 -0.47 -18.30 -13.46
CA ARG A 129 0.84 -17.92 -14.02
C ARG A 129 2.03 -18.43 -13.20
N ARG A 130 1.81 -18.95 -11.99
CA ARG A 130 2.83 -19.42 -11.05
C ARG A 130 3.88 -18.34 -10.72
N THR A 131 3.48 -17.10 -10.69
CA THR A 131 4.31 -15.94 -10.38
C THR A 131 3.46 -14.76 -9.92
N GLY A 132 3.95 -14.01 -8.96
CA GLY A 132 3.34 -12.79 -8.47
C GLY A 132 4.05 -12.26 -7.23
N ASP A 133 3.95 -10.97 -7.02
CA ASP A 133 4.46 -10.29 -5.84
C ASP A 133 3.38 -9.39 -5.24
N ILE A 134 3.08 -9.56 -3.97
CA ILE A 134 2.10 -8.77 -3.25
C ILE A 134 2.79 -8.10 -2.06
N ILE A 135 2.74 -6.78 -2.02
CA ILE A 135 3.18 -5.98 -0.87
C ILE A 135 1.97 -5.25 -0.30
N VAL A 136 1.79 -5.34 1.00
CA VAL A 136 0.71 -4.65 1.71
C VAL A 136 1.31 -3.59 2.63
N THR A 137 0.83 -2.36 2.53
CA THR A 137 1.20 -1.29 3.46
C THR A 137 0.44 -1.49 4.78
N SER A 138 1.16 -2.00 5.77
CA SER A 138 0.73 -2.10 7.15
C SER A 138 1.10 -0.83 7.92
N SER A 139 1.53 -0.95 9.15
CA SER A 139 2.00 0.13 10.02
C SER A 139 2.81 -0.43 11.16
N LEU A 140 3.63 0.41 11.79
CA LEU A 140 4.21 0.16 13.10
C LEU A 140 3.13 -0.23 14.13
N ALA A 141 1.94 0.39 14.05
CA ALA A 141 0.78 0.09 14.87
C ALA A 141 0.29 -1.37 14.78
N ALA A 142 0.78 -2.18 13.82
CA ALA A 142 0.54 -3.61 13.75
C ALA A 142 1.48 -4.45 14.64
N HIS A 143 2.41 -3.82 15.34
CA HIS A 143 3.43 -4.47 16.17
C HIS A 143 3.36 -4.04 17.63
N PHE A 144 2.74 -2.90 17.91
CA PHE A 144 2.61 -2.34 19.25
C PHE A 144 1.18 -1.83 19.47
N PRO A 145 0.57 -2.11 20.64
CA PRO A 145 -0.73 -1.53 21.00
C PRO A 145 -0.56 -0.03 21.22
N THR A 146 -1.17 0.80 20.37
CA THR A 146 -1.10 2.25 20.45
C THR A 146 -2.38 2.78 21.10
N PRO A 147 -2.33 3.33 22.34
CA PRO A 147 -3.54 3.71 23.08
C PRO A 147 -4.28 4.90 22.45
N TRP A 148 -3.59 5.76 21.69
CA TRP A 148 -4.16 6.93 21.03
C TRP A 148 -4.78 6.65 19.64
N GLU A 149 -4.80 5.40 19.19
CA GLU A 149 -5.36 4.99 17.89
C GLU A 149 -5.86 3.55 17.89
N PRO A 150 -6.71 3.16 18.87
CA PRO A 150 -7.05 1.74 19.10
C PRO A 150 -7.72 1.07 17.91
N VAL A 151 -8.57 1.80 17.17
CA VAL A 151 -9.26 1.27 15.99
C VAL A 151 -8.28 1.09 14.83
N TYR A 152 -7.41 2.08 14.59
CA TYR A 152 -6.40 1.99 13.54
C TYR A 152 -5.42 0.84 13.81
N ALA A 153 -4.87 0.77 15.03
CA ALA A 153 -3.99 -0.32 15.42
C ALA A 153 -4.64 -1.69 15.20
N SER A 154 -5.90 -1.87 15.63
CA SER A 154 -6.66 -3.11 15.42
C SER A 154 -6.76 -3.47 13.93
N SER A 155 -7.01 -2.50 13.05
CA SER A 155 -7.06 -2.73 11.60
C SER A 155 -5.71 -3.22 11.06
N LYS A 156 -4.60 -2.67 11.55
CA LYS A 156 -3.24 -3.02 11.11
C LYS A 156 -2.78 -4.37 11.66
N TRP A 157 -3.16 -4.73 12.88
CA TRP A 157 -2.96 -6.08 13.41
C TRP A 157 -3.72 -7.14 12.60
N ALA A 158 -4.97 -6.85 12.22
CA ALA A 158 -5.76 -7.74 11.38
C ALA A 158 -5.08 -7.99 10.02
N ILE A 159 -4.57 -6.94 9.38
CA ILE A 159 -3.86 -7.03 8.10
C ILE A 159 -2.54 -7.77 8.24
N ASN A 160 -1.77 -7.53 9.29
CA ASN A 160 -0.50 -8.23 9.49
C ASN A 160 -0.73 -9.74 9.66
N CYS A 161 -1.74 -10.14 10.45
CA CYS A 161 -2.14 -11.53 10.58
C CYS A 161 -2.57 -12.14 9.23
N PHE A 162 -3.44 -11.44 8.49
CA PHE A 162 -3.96 -11.88 7.19
C PHE A 162 -2.83 -12.12 6.17
N VAL A 163 -1.93 -11.14 6.00
CA VAL A 163 -0.79 -11.23 5.08
C VAL A 163 0.09 -12.45 5.37
N GLN A 164 0.42 -12.67 6.66
CA GLN A 164 1.23 -13.80 7.09
C GLN A 164 0.54 -15.14 6.80
N THR A 165 -0.78 -15.19 6.96
CA THR A 165 -1.57 -16.41 6.72
C THR A 165 -1.69 -16.70 5.22
N VAL A 166 -2.04 -15.71 4.40
CA VAL A 166 -2.13 -15.85 2.94
C VAL A 166 -0.78 -16.25 2.35
N ARG A 167 0.32 -15.64 2.78
CA ARG A 167 1.67 -16.03 2.35
C ARG A 167 1.90 -17.54 2.47
N ARG A 168 1.45 -18.15 3.59
CA ARG A 168 1.59 -19.59 3.82
C ARG A 168 0.70 -20.47 2.94
N GLN A 169 -0.36 -19.93 2.38
CA GLN A 169 -1.22 -20.64 1.43
C GLN A 169 -0.65 -20.63 0.02
N VAL A 170 -0.02 -19.51 -0.41
CA VAL A 170 0.30 -19.26 -1.81
C VAL A 170 1.76 -19.45 -2.20
N PHE A 171 2.70 -19.60 -1.24
CA PHE A 171 4.13 -19.76 -1.57
C PHE A 171 4.43 -20.93 -2.49
N LYS A 172 3.68 -22.05 -2.37
CA LYS A 172 3.79 -23.24 -3.23
C LYS A 172 3.45 -22.97 -4.70
N HIS A 173 2.80 -21.85 -4.98
CA HIS A 173 2.47 -21.38 -6.33
C HIS A 173 3.48 -20.38 -6.88
N GLY A 174 4.61 -20.15 -6.19
CA GLY A 174 5.63 -19.21 -6.61
C GLY A 174 5.25 -17.73 -6.37
N ILE A 175 4.25 -17.47 -5.53
CA ILE A 175 3.80 -16.13 -5.20
C ILE A 175 4.46 -15.67 -3.90
N ARG A 176 5.01 -14.45 -3.89
CA ARG A 176 5.56 -13.81 -2.70
C ARG A 176 4.57 -12.81 -2.14
N VAL A 177 4.32 -12.88 -0.85
CA VAL A 177 3.45 -11.94 -0.13
C VAL A 177 4.20 -11.42 1.09
N GLY A 178 4.26 -10.11 1.24
CA GLY A 178 4.89 -9.46 2.39
C GLY A 178 4.21 -8.15 2.76
N SER A 179 4.58 -7.61 3.90
CA SER A 179 4.11 -6.32 4.40
C SER A 179 5.26 -5.36 4.66
N ILE A 180 4.96 -4.07 4.51
CA ILE A 180 5.81 -3.00 4.99
C ILE A 180 5.06 -2.24 6.09
N SER A 181 5.73 -2.03 7.21
CA SER A 181 5.17 -1.48 8.45
C SER A 181 5.92 -0.20 8.84
N PRO A 182 5.68 0.92 8.16
CA PRO A 182 6.33 2.18 8.51
C PRO A 182 5.77 2.77 9.80
N GLY A 183 6.62 3.52 10.51
CA GLY A 183 6.22 4.52 11.49
C GLY A 183 5.56 5.74 10.82
N PRO A 184 5.53 6.90 11.47
CA PRO A 184 4.94 8.11 10.90
C PRO A 184 5.62 8.52 9.60
N VAL A 185 4.81 8.68 8.52
CA VAL A 185 5.28 9.07 7.18
C VAL A 185 4.64 10.39 6.79
N ILE A 186 5.42 11.28 6.21
CA ILE A 186 4.92 12.53 5.64
C ILE A 186 3.97 12.20 4.49
N SER A 187 2.68 12.35 4.73
CA SER A 187 1.61 12.02 3.78
C SER A 187 0.33 12.77 4.11
N ALA A 188 -0.69 12.63 3.26
CA ALA A 188 -2.01 13.18 3.52
C ALA A 188 -2.66 12.67 4.82
N LEU A 189 -2.21 11.54 5.38
CA LEU A 189 -2.70 11.04 6.68
C LEU A 189 -2.29 11.94 7.86
N LEU A 190 -1.31 12.83 7.68
CA LEU A 190 -0.90 13.82 8.68
C LEU A 190 -1.52 15.21 8.41
N ALA A 191 -2.47 15.32 7.46
CA ALA A 191 -3.06 16.61 7.11
C ALA A 191 -3.78 17.30 8.29
N ASP A 192 -4.28 16.51 9.24
CA ASP A 192 -4.98 17.02 10.44
C ASP A 192 -4.02 17.41 11.57
N TRP A 193 -2.71 17.24 11.39
CA TRP A 193 -1.75 17.67 12.38
C TRP A 193 -1.60 19.21 12.36
N PRO A 194 -1.53 19.87 13.54
CA PRO A 194 -1.19 21.28 13.61
C PRO A 194 0.11 21.58 12.87
N PRO A 195 0.21 22.70 12.11
CA PRO A 195 1.40 23.04 11.33
C PRO A 195 2.68 23.08 12.17
N GLU A 196 2.60 23.57 13.41
CA GLU A 196 3.73 23.64 14.35
C GLU A 196 4.21 22.22 14.72
N LYS A 197 3.29 21.29 15.00
CA LYS A 197 3.60 19.91 15.32
C LYS A 197 4.27 19.21 14.13
N LEU A 198 3.75 19.46 12.93
CA LEU A 198 4.33 18.88 11.70
C LEU A 198 5.75 19.42 11.45
N LYS A 199 5.96 20.72 11.70
CA LYS A 199 7.29 21.35 11.59
C LYS A 199 8.26 20.76 12.60
N GLU A 200 7.89 20.72 13.88
CA GLU A 200 8.69 20.13 14.95
C GLU A 200 9.07 18.68 14.66
N ALA A 201 8.10 17.86 14.21
CA ALA A 201 8.32 16.48 13.87
C ALA A 201 9.28 16.30 12.68
N ARG A 202 9.27 17.21 11.70
CA ARG A 202 10.25 17.23 10.61
C ARG A 202 11.64 17.62 11.11
N GLU A 203 11.74 18.69 11.90
CA GLU A 203 13.01 19.20 12.42
C GLU A 203 13.66 18.22 13.39
N SER A 204 12.88 17.50 14.18
CA SER A 204 13.37 16.45 15.09
C SER A 204 13.74 15.16 14.39
N GLY A 205 13.38 14.96 13.12
CA GLY A 205 13.62 13.70 12.41
C GLY A 205 12.75 12.53 12.90
N SER A 206 11.53 12.84 13.38
CA SER A 206 10.55 11.84 13.84
C SER A 206 9.55 11.41 12.76
N LEU A 207 9.78 11.79 11.49
CA LEU A 207 8.96 11.41 10.34
C LEU A 207 9.82 10.77 9.25
N LEU A 208 9.26 9.79 8.57
CA LEU A 208 9.83 9.20 7.36
C LEU A 208 9.35 9.95 6.11
N GLU A 209 10.20 10.03 5.10
CA GLU A 209 9.77 10.41 3.76
C GLU A 209 9.11 9.21 3.04
N ALA A 210 8.08 9.49 2.24
CA ALA A 210 7.40 8.45 1.47
C ALA A 210 8.34 7.72 0.49
N SER A 211 9.36 8.41 -0.01
CA SER A 211 10.41 7.85 -0.86
C SER A 211 11.23 6.77 -0.16
N GLU A 212 11.48 6.90 1.15
CA GLU A 212 12.20 5.88 1.91
C GLU A 212 11.38 4.59 2.04
N VAL A 213 10.06 4.73 2.24
CA VAL A 213 9.15 3.58 2.21
C VAL A 213 9.14 2.92 0.83
N ALA A 214 9.08 3.70 -0.24
CA ALA A 214 9.15 3.20 -1.61
C ALA A 214 10.46 2.47 -1.92
N ASN A 215 11.59 2.96 -1.40
CA ASN A 215 12.89 2.29 -1.53
C ASN A 215 12.89 0.89 -0.92
N VAL A 216 12.24 0.73 0.25
CA VAL A 216 12.10 -0.59 0.88
C VAL A 216 11.11 -1.48 0.13
N VAL A 217 10.01 -0.95 -0.41
CA VAL A 217 9.12 -1.69 -1.30
C VAL A 217 9.91 -2.23 -2.51
N MET A 218 10.73 -1.39 -3.15
CA MET A 218 11.60 -1.81 -4.25
C MET A 218 12.62 -2.85 -3.82
N PHE A 219 13.24 -2.70 -2.65
CA PHE A 219 14.12 -3.71 -2.08
C PHE A 219 13.42 -5.06 -1.93
N MET A 220 12.19 -5.10 -1.42
CA MET A 220 11.41 -6.34 -1.28
C MET A 220 11.11 -7.00 -2.63
N LEU A 221 10.71 -6.20 -3.64
CA LEU A 221 10.33 -6.67 -4.97
C LEU A 221 11.53 -7.22 -5.77
N THR A 222 12.69 -6.60 -5.63
CA THR A 222 13.89 -6.91 -6.44
C THR A 222 14.76 -8.04 -5.88
N ARG A 223 14.36 -8.67 -4.78
CA ARG A 223 15.07 -9.85 -4.24
C ARG A 223 14.92 -11.06 -5.17
N PRO A 224 15.92 -11.97 -5.18
CA PRO A 224 15.83 -13.22 -5.94
C PRO A 224 14.54 -13.98 -5.65
N ARG A 225 13.95 -14.62 -6.66
CA ARG A 225 12.65 -15.33 -6.54
C ARG A 225 12.62 -16.42 -5.46
N GLY A 226 13.76 -16.95 -5.07
CA GLY A 226 13.90 -17.92 -3.96
C GLY A 226 13.81 -17.30 -2.55
N MET A 227 13.65 -15.96 -2.47
CA MET A 227 13.57 -15.22 -1.20
C MET A 227 12.26 -14.44 -1.12
N THR A 228 11.58 -14.56 0.00
CA THR A 228 10.45 -13.68 0.37
C THR A 228 10.85 -12.88 1.61
N ILE A 229 10.81 -11.56 1.50
CA ILE A 229 10.85 -10.69 2.69
C ILE A 229 9.42 -10.63 3.21
N ARG A 230 9.24 -11.19 4.40
CA ARG A 230 7.92 -11.38 4.99
C ARG A 230 7.32 -10.08 5.51
N ASP A 231 8.15 -9.27 6.18
CA ASP A 231 7.75 -8.07 6.90
C ASP A 231 8.96 -7.17 7.11
N VAL A 232 8.78 -5.87 6.96
CA VAL A 232 9.80 -4.86 7.27
C VAL A 232 9.18 -3.77 8.10
N VAL A 233 9.70 -3.58 9.31
CA VAL A 233 9.33 -2.46 10.18
C VAL A 233 10.35 -1.35 9.99
N MET A 234 9.88 -0.12 9.78
CA MET A 234 10.70 1.07 9.57
C MET A 234 10.32 2.14 10.59
N LEU A 235 11.31 2.71 11.22
CA LEU A 235 11.14 3.77 12.22
C LEU A 235 12.01 4.98 11.87
N PRO A 236 11.51 6.20 12.07
CA PRO A 236 12.39 7.35 12.17
C PRO A 236 13.34 7.19 13.37
N THR A 237 14.56 7.72 13.26
CA THR A 237 15.58 7.55 14.30
C THR A 237 15.15 8.18 15.64
N ASN A 238 14.42 9.29 15.58
CA ASN A 238 13.96 10.04 16.76
C ASN A 238 12.47 9.83 17.02
N PHE A 239 11.98 8.61 16.81
CA PHE A 239 10.63 8.23 17.17
C PHE A 239 10.68 7.17 18.26
N ASP A 240 10.09 7.50 19.42
CA ASP A 240 9.91 6.58 20.53
C ASP A 240 8.44 6.14 20.63
N LEU A 241 8.23 4.91 21.11
CA LEU A 241 6.92 4.26 21.22
C LEU A 241 6.38 4.38 22.63
#